data_f6467814b2a2a991bafcec90287971cc
#
_entry.id   f6467814b2a2a991bafcec90287971cc
#
_cell.length_a   1.000
_cell.length_b   1.000
_cell.length_c   1.000
_cell.angle_alpha   90.00
_cell.angle_beta   90.00
_cell.angle_gamma   90.00
#
_symmetry.space_group_name_H-M   'P 1'
#
loop_
_entity.id
_entity.type
_entity.pdbx_description
1 polymer ?
#
loop_
_entity_poly.entity_id
_entity_poly.type
_entity_poly.pdbx_seq_one_letter_code
_entity_poly.pdbx_strand_id
1 'polypeptide(L)'
;METDDLRTPGSSDVLKKRPNDSGESTEKSSSKKVIKAGKKKVSGTLKKLIEELSSETSQDSEVMEKGTGNFFDLYNTIINMEGEEEIAKRNIIKSYYNFGKALEDRYDHYKKNNPKRTAQALVNKEVRNQLLDSVSDDLLRKKKEWALKIYDLFSEIGEHMIQRIKFFLVTSISKLSQNDIDHILVRFAK
;
A
#
# COMPACT_ATOMS: atom_id res chain seq x y z
N MET A 1 30.53 25.97 54.41
CA MET A 1 29.70 27.18 54.28
C MET A 1 28.55 26.72 53.42
N GLU A 2 27.51 26.16 54.04
CA GLU A 2 26.35 26.90 54.58
C GLU A 2 25.60 27.59 53.43
N THR A 3 24.35 27.45 53.18
CA THR A 3 23.15 26.94 53.90
C THR A 3 21.98 27.03 52.93
N ASP A 4 21.09 26.07 52.94
CA ASP A 4 19.66 26.22 53.32
C ASP A 4 18.79 27.10 52.41
N ASP A 5 17.57 26.92 52.14
CA ASP A 5 16.51 26.09 52.69
C ASP A 5 15.20 26.38 51.92
N LEU A 6 14.36 25.36 51.81
CA LEU A 6 12.92 25.36 52.03
C LEU A 6 11.97 26.31 51.23
N ARG A 7 10.95 25.83 50.47
CA ARG A 7 9.62 25.52 51.02
C ARG A 7 8.59 25.32 49.93
N THR A 8 7.96 24.19 49.89
CA THR A 8 6.51 24.02 49.56
C THR A 8 5.67 24.56 50.77
N PRO A 9 4.39 24.74 50.76
CA PRO A 9 3.30 24.01 50.05
C PRO A 9 2.09 24.86 49.65
N GLY A 10 1.04 24.23 49.09
CA GLY A 10 -0.29 24.83 49.04
C GLY A 10 -1.24 24.10 48.06
N SER A 11 -1.70 23.00 48.36
CA SER A 11 -3.01 22.48 48.66
C SER A 11 -4.20 23.44 48.48
N SER A 12 -5.13 23.05 47.62
CA SER A 12 -6.56 23.13 47.95
C SER A 12 -7.43 22.34 46.98
N ASP A 13 -8.03 21.31 47.56
CA ASP A 13 -9.25 20.62 47.15
C ASP A 13 -10.39 21.57 46.78
N VAL A 14 -11.12 21.23 45.70
CA VAL A 14 -12.55 21.49 45.64
C VAL A 14 -13.28 20.30 45.01
N LEU A 15 -13.77 19.44 45.87
CA LEU A 15 -14.85 18.52 45.62
C LEU A 15 -16.13 19.29 45.26
N LYS A 16 -16.79 18.93 44.13
CA LYS A 16 -18.20 19.19 43.92
C LYS A 16 -18.95 17.94 43.44
N LYS A 17 -19.68 17.45 44.39
CA LYS A 17 -20.80 16.51 44.44
C LYS A 17 -21.64 16.39 43.18
N ARG A 18 -21.93 15.12 42.87
CA ARG A 18 -23.10 14.65 42.10
C ARG A 18 -24.41 14.90 42.87
N PRO A 19 -25.51 14.98 42.19
CA PRO A 19 -26.69 14.29 42.62
C PRO A 19 -27.09 13.14 41.69
N ASN A 20 -27.42 12.06 42.36
CA ASN A 20 -28.21 10.94 41.88
C ASN A 20 -29.62 11.44 41.59
N ASP A 21 -30.20 11.02 40.49
CA ASP A 21 -31.64 10.77 40.52
C ASP A 21 -31.98 9.53 39.70
N SER A 22 -32.78 8.74 40.32
CA SER A 22 -33.32 7.46 39.93
C SER A 22 -34.55 7.65 39.07
N GLY A 23 -34.76 6.80 38.10
CA GLY A 23 -36.12 6.62 37.56
C GLY A 23 -36.16 6.11 36.12
N GLU A 24 -36.52 4.90 36.06
CA GLU A 24 -37.64 4.36 35.29
C GLU A 24 -37.33 3.60 33.99
N SER A 25 -37.60 2.32 34.09
CA SER A 25 -37.73 1.31 33.06
C SER A 25 -38.71 1.69 31.98
N THR A 26 -38.32 1.67 30.73
CA THR A 26 -39.25 1.34 29.65
C THR A 26 -38.55 0.49 28.60
N GLU A 27 -38.97 -0.75 28.55
CA GLU A 27 -38.75 -1.64 27.41
C GLU A 27 -39.26 -0.97 26.14
N LYS A 28 -38.39 -0.84 25.14
CA LYS A 28 -38.84 -0.68 23.77
C LYS A 28 -37.92 -1.44 22.81
N SER A 29 -38.45 -2.59 22.40
CA SER A 29 -38.51 -3.07 21.04
C SER A 29 -37.21 -2.90 20.21
N SER A 30 -36.49 -4.02 20.06
CA SER A 30 -35.43 -4.22 19.10
C SER A 30 -35.95 -4.05 17.66
N SER A 31 -35.84 -2.86 17.13
CA SER A 31 -35.95 -2.64 15.68
C SER A 31 -34.68 -3.17 15.03
N LYS A 32 -34.76 -4.34 14.40
CA LYS A 32 -33.77 -4.84 13.45
C LYS A 32 -33.52 -3.78 12.41
N LYS A 33 -32.44 -3.04 12.55
CA LYS A 33 -31.94 -2.11 11.54
C LYS A 33 -31.46 -2.96 10.37
N VAL A 34 -32.33 -3.18 9.37
CA VAL A 34 -31.96 -3.74 8.08
C VAL A 34 -30.94 -2.80 7.49
N ILE A 35 -29.68 -3.23 7.52
CA ILE A 35 -28.59 -2.55 6.81
C ILE A 35 -28.88 -2.76 5.32
N LYS A 36 -29.54 -1.77 4.70
CA LYS A 36 -29.58 -1.69 3.24
C LYS A 36 -28.14 -1.61 2.77
N ALA A 37 -27.66 -2.71 2.19
CA ALA A 37 -26.41 -2.74 1.45
C ALA A 37 -26.53 -1.73 0.29
N GLY A 38 -26.12 -0.48 0.56
CA GLY A 38 -26.02 0.53 -0.47
C GLY A 38 -25.01 0.04 -1.49
N LYS A 39 -25.44 -0.17 -2.74
CA LYS A 39 -24.57 -0.47 -3.86
C LYS A 39 -23.50 0.64 -3.90
N LYS A 40 -22.30 0.35 -3.39
CA LYS A 40 -21.17 1.28 -3.44
C LYS A 40 -20.91 1.59 -4.90
N LYS A 41 -20.94 2.86 -5.29
CA LYS A 41 -20.61 3.31 -6.65
C LYS A 41 -19.16 2.91 -6.92
N VAL A 42 -18.97 2.00 -7.85
CA VAL A 42 -17.66 1.60 -8.36
C VAL A 42 -17.00 2.81 -9.02
N SER A 43 -15.76 3.12 -8.67
CA SER A 43 -15.03 4.28 -9.22
C SER A 43 -14.88 4.14 -10.75
N GLY A 44 -14.88 5.26 -11.48
CA GLY A 44 -14.68 5.24 -12.93
C GLY A 44 -13.32 4.63 -13.32
N THR A 45 -12.32 4.82 -12.48
CA THR A 45 -10.97 4.25 -12.63
C THR A 45 -11.01 2.73 -12.52
N LEU A 46 -11.73 2.19 -11.53
CA LEU A 46 -11.89 0.74 -11.36
C LEU A 46 -12.61 0.10 -12.56
N LYS A 47 -13.66 0.73 -13.08
CA LYS A 47 -14.37 0.22 -14.28
C LYS A 47 -13.43 0.09 -15.48
N LYS A 48 -12.62 1.13 -15.76
CA LYS A 48 -11.66 1.13 -16.86
C LYS A 48 -10.61 0.03 -16.70
N LEU A 49 -10.05 -0.15 -15.49
CA LEU A 49 -9.08 -1.21 -15.24
C LEU A 49 -9.70 -2.60 -15.43
N ILE A 50 -10.91 -2.82 -14.93
CA ILE A 50 -11.62 -4.09 -15.13
C ILE A 50 -11.85 -4.36 -16.63
N GLU A 51 -12.19 -3.35 -17.40
CA GLU A 51 -12.39 -3.45 -18.86
C GLU A 51 -11.08 -3.85 -19.57
N GLU A 52 -9.96 -3.21 -19.24
CA GLU A 52 -8.64 -3.59 -19.78
C GLU A 52 -8.26 -5.03 -19.41
N LEU A 53 -8.41 -5.42 -18.14
CA LEU A 53 -8.10 -6.77 -17.67
C LEU A 53 -9.01 -7.85 -18.30
N SER A 54 -10.23 -7.49 -18.70
CA SER A 54 -11.19 -8.40 -19.33
C SER A 54 -10.99 -8.49 -20.85
N SER A 55 -10.25 -7.60 -21.49
CA SER A 55 -9.98 -7.64 -22.92
C SER A 55 -8.99 -8.75 -23.29
N GLU A 56 -9.13 -9.32 -24.49
CA GLU A 56 -8.17 -10.30 -25.00
C GLU A 56 -6.82 -9.66 -25.31
N THR A 57 -5.75 -10.40 -25.06
CA THR A 57 -4.38 -9.92 -25.23
C THR A 57 -4.03 -9.81 -26.71
N SER A 58 -3.71 -8.62 -27.20
CA SER A 58 -2.97 -8.51 -28.45
C SER A 58 -1.55 -9.02 -28.22
N GLN A 59 -1.16 -10.05 -28.96
CA GLN A 59 0.19 -10.65 -28.89
C GLN A 59 1.22 -9.71 -29.49
N ASP A 60 1.68 -8.75 -28.70
CA ASP A 60 2.95 -8.08 -28.94
C ASP A 60 3.77 -8.24 -27.66
N SER A 61 4.39 -9.41 -27.56
CA SER A 61 5.26 -9.75 -26.44
C SER A 61 6.69 -9.31 -26.76
N GLU A 62 7.03 -8.09 -26.39
CA GLU A 62 8.43 -7.85 -26.05
C GLU A 62 8.67 -8.48 -24.68
N VAL A 63 9.37 -9.60 -24.72
CA VAL A 63 9.81 -10.35 -23.53
C VAL A 63 10.84 -9.49 -22.83
N MET A 64 10.39 -8.68 -21.85
CA MET A 64 11.33 -8.16 -20.86
C MET A 64 11.87 -9.32 -20.04
N GLU A 65 13.18 -9.49 -20.06
CA GLU A 65 13.90 -10.47 -19.26
C GLU A 65 13.42 -10.45 -17.81
N LYS A 66 13.33 -11.62 -17.21
CA LYS A 66 12.99 -11.80 -15.79
C LYS A 66 13.84 -10.86 -14.95
N GLY A 67 13.18 -9.94 -14.23
CA GLY A 67 13.85 -8.98 -13.36
C GLY A 67 14.51 -9.64 -12.15
N THR A 68 15.67 -10.27 -12.39
CA THR A 68 16.57 -10.80 -11.35
C THR A 68 17.67 -9.81 -10.99
N GLY A 69 17.48 -8.53 -11.32
CA GLY A 69 18.41 -7.44 -11.03
C GLY A 69 18.46 -7.10 -9.54
N ASN A 70 19.56 -6.46 -9.13
CA ASN A 70 19.64 -5.82 -7.83
C ASN A 70 18.68 -4.61 -7.76
N PHE A 71 18.45 -4.04 -6.58
CA PHE A 71 17.53 -2.92 -6.40
C PHE A 71 17.89 -1.67 -7.21
N PHE A 72 19.17 -1.44 -7.45
CA PHE A 72 19.64 -0.33 -8.28
C PHE A 72 19.16 -0.48 -9.73
N ASP A 73 19.36 -1.66 -10.35
CA ASP A 73 18.94 -1.92 -11.73
C ASP A 73 17.41 -1.85 -11.88
N LEU A 74 16.67 -2.47 -10.94
CA LEU A 74 15.22 -2.42 -10.95
C LEU A 74 14.69 -0.99 -10.80
N TYR A 75 15.29 -0.19 -9.92
CA TYR A 75 14.91 1.22 -9.74
C TYR A 75 15.24 2.06 -10.98
N ASN A 76 16.41 1.91 -11.57
CA ASN A 76 16.79 2.62 -12.78
C ASN A 76 15.89 2.25 -13.97
N THR A 77 15.51 0.98 -14.08
CA THR A 77 14.55 0.55 -15.10
C THR A 77 13.23 1.30 -14.95
N ILE A 78 12.74 1.48 -13.72
CA ILE A 78 11.53 2.29 -13.44
C ILE A 78 11.72 3.72 -13.93
N ILE A 79 12.84 4.37 -13.57
CA ILE A 79 13.10 5.78 -13.93
C ILE A 79 13.19 5.96 -15.45
N ASN A 80 13.92 5.09 -16.13
CA ASN A 80 14.08 5.17 -17.58
C ASN A 80 12.76 4.98 -18.33
N MET A 81 11.94 4.01 -17.89
CA MET A 81 10.67 3.71 -18.52
C MET A 81 9.59 4.78 -18.27
N GLU A 82 9.67 5.52 -17.17
CA GLU A 82 8.74 6.61 -16.89
C GLU A 82 8.90 7.82 -17.82
N GLY A 83 10.04 7.93 -18.51
CA GLY A 83 10.31 9.00 -19.49
C GLY A 83 9.80 8.72 -20.91
N GLU A 84 9.41 7.49 -21.20
CA GLU A 84 8.95 7.07 -22.51
C GLU A 84 7.42 6.97 -22.59
N GLU A 85 6.85 7.38 -23.74
CA GLU A 85 5.39 7.36 -23.93
C GLU A 85 4.85 5.94 -24.20
N GLU A 86 3.60 5.81 -24.13
CA GLU A 86 2.61 4.72 -24.33
C GLU A 86 3.09 3.27 -24.48
N ILE A 87 4.13 2.98 -25.27
CA ILE A 87 4.66 1.63 -25.50
C ILE A 87 5.22 1.03 -24.20
N ALA A 88 5.69 1.91 -23.31
CA ALA A 88 6.34 1.53 -22.06
C ALA A 88 5.36 1.31 -20.88
N LYS A 89 4.05 1.59 -21.00
CA LYS A 89 3.13 1.53 -19.84
C LYS A 89 3.07 0.14 -19.18
N ARG A 90 3.00 -0.92 -19.98
CA ARG A 90 3.06 -2.31 -19.45
C ARG A 90 4.42 -2.60 -18.82
N ASN A 91 5.50 -2.18 -19.48
CA ASN A 91 6.85 -2.40 -19.01
C ASN A 91 7.11 -1.64 -17.71
N ILE A 92 6.58 -0.43 -17.57
CA ILE A 92 6.63 0.32 -16.31
C ILE A 92 5.90 -0.45 -15.19
N ILE A 93 4.68 -0.91 -15.44
CA ILE A 93 3.91 -1.69 -14.44
C ILE A 93 4.67 -2.97 -14.08
N LYS A 94 5.23 -3.66 -15.07
CA LYS A 94 6.05 -4.86 -14.86
C LYS A 94 7.30 -4.57 -14.03
N SER A 95 7.96 -3.43 -14.28
CA SER A 95 9.13 -3.01 -13.49
C SER A 95 8.76 -2.74 -12.03
N TYR A 96 7.63 -2.08 -11.79
CA TYR A 96 7.12 -1.91 -10.44
C TYR A 96 6.75 -3.23 -9.77
N TYR A 97 6.13 -4.15 -10.49
CA TYR A 97 5.84 -5.50 -10.01
C TYR A 97 7.13 -6.24 -9.60
N ASN A 98 8.14 -6.24 -10.46
CA ASN A 98 9.42 -6.89 -10.17
C ASN A 98 10.12 -6.23 -8.97
N PHE A 99 10.07 -4.90 -8.85
CA PHE A 99 10.63 -4.20 -7.71
C PHE A 99 9.88 -4.54 -6.41
N GLY A 100 8.54 -4.59 -6.45
CA GLY A 100 7.72 -5.02 -5.32
C GLY A 100 8.01 -6.45 -4.89
N LYS A 101 8.12 -7.37 -5.87
CA LYS A 101 8.51 -8.75 -5.63
C LYS A 101 9.88 -8.85 -4.93
N ALA A 102 10.87 -8.12 -5.42
CA ALA A 102 12.21 -8.12 -4.81
C ALA A 102 12.18 -7.57 -3.37
N LEU A 103 11.35 -6.57 -3.07
CA LEU A 103 11.15 -6.06 -1.71
C LEU A 103 10.56 -7.12 -0.80
N GLU A 104 9.53 -7.84 -1.25
CA GLU A 104 8.86 -8.88 -0.46
C GLU A 104 9.77 -10.09 -0.25
N ASP A 105 10.45 -10.57 -1.29
CA ASP A 105 11.42 -11.67 -1.19
C ASP A 105 12.53 -11.35 -0.17
N ARG A 106 13.03 -10.11 -0.13
CA ARG A 106 14.01 -9.66 0.86
C ARG A 106 13.43 -9.54 2.25
N TYR A 107 12.20 -9.04 2.35
CA TYR A 107 11.50 -8.97 3.63
C TYR A 107 11.30 -10.37 4.22
N ASP A 108 10.85 -11.32 3.45
CA ASP A 108 10.66 -12.71 3.89
C ASP A 108 11.99 -13.38 4.27
N HIS A 109 13.06 -13.09 3.52
CA HIS A 109 14.40 -13.55 3.89
C HIS A 109 14.82 -13.05 5.27
N TYR A 110 14.70 -11.74 5.54
CA TYR A 110 15.09 -11.17 6.83
C TYR A 110 14.16 -11.55 7.97
N LYS A 111 12.88 -11.71 7.71
CA LYS A 111 11.85 -12.08 8.69
C LYS A 111 12.07 -13.47 9.30
N LYS A 112 12.76 -14.38 8.60
CA LYS A 112 13.09 -15.71 9.13
C LYS A 112 13.88 -15.65 10.43
N ASN A 113 14.75 -14.64 10.57
CA ASN A 113 15.69 -14.53 11.69
C ASN A 113 15.54 -13.23 12.49
N ASN A 114 14.56 -12.39 12.17
CA ASN A 114 14.39 -11.09 12.79
C ASN A 114 12.92 -10.76 13.05
N PRO A 115 12.62 -9.97 14.10
CA PRO A 115 11.29 -9.41 14.29
C PRO A 115 10.87 -8.53 13.09
N LYS A 116 9.57 -8.44 12.84
CA LYS A 116 8.97 -7.71 11.71
C LYS A 116 9.58 -6.31 11.48
N ARG A 117 9.73 -5.50 12.55
CA ARG A 117 10.29 -4.14 12.46
C ARG A 117 11.75 -4.15 12.02
N THR A 118 12.54 -5.08 12.56
CA THR A 118 13.97 -5.22 12.21
C THR A 118 14.11 -5.70 10.77
N ALA A 119 13.34 -6.69 10.34
CA ALA A 119 13.32 -7.16 8.96
C ALA A 119 13.04 -6.01 7.99
N GLN A 120 12.00 -5.21 8.25
CA GLN A 120 11.67 -4.04 7.43
C GLN A 120 12.78 -2.99 7.40
N ALA A 121 13.44 -2.74 8.54
CA ALA A 121 14.56 -1.81 8.60
C ALA A 121 15.77 -2.31 7.79
N LEU A 122 16.05 -3.61 7.81
CA LEU A 122 17.12 -4.24 7.03
C LEU A 122 16.85 -4.14 5.53
N VAL A 123 15.62 -4.41 5.07
CA VAL A 123 15.23 -4.19 3.66
C VAL A 123 15.45 -2.74 3.26
N ASN A 124 14.97 -1.79 4.08
CA ASN A 124 15.12 -0.37 3.79
C ASN A 124 16.58 0.05 3.69
N LYS A 125 17.43 -0.46 4.58
CA LYS A 125 18.88 -0.20 4.58
C LYS A 125 19.54 -0.81 3.33
N GLU A 126 19.20 -2.04 2.98
CA GLU A 126 19.74 -2.71 1.79
C GLU A 126 19.38 -1.94 0.52
N VAL A 127 18.11 -1.60 0.34
CA VAL A 127 17.66 -0.80 -0.81
C VAL A 127 18.39 0.53 -0.86
N ARG A 128 18.51 1.24 0.26
CA ARG A 128 19.21 2.53 0.32
C ARG A 128 20.68 2.42 -0.07
N ASN A 129 21.36 1.39 0.39
CA ASN A 129 22.79 1.16 0.11
C ASN A 129 23.05 0.83 -1.37
N GLN A 130 22.06 0.31 -2.10
CA GLN A 130 22.19 -0.01 -3.52
C GLN A 130 21.82 1.15 -4.45
N LEU A 131 21.21 2.21 -3.91
CA LEU A 131 20.80 3.36 -4.71
C LEU A 131 21.78 4.53 -4.57
N LEU A 132 21.80 5.39 -5.59
CA LEU A 132 22.59 6.61 -5.56
C LEU A 132 22.07 7.60 -4.50
N ASP A 133 22.96 8.38 -3.91
CA ASP A 133 22.62 9.39 -2.91
C ASP A 133 21.70 10.50 -3.46
N SER A 134 21.68 10.68 -4.79
CA SER A 134 20.79 11.63 -5.48
C SER A 134 19.30 11.28 -5.38
N VAL A 135 18.96 10.02 -5.05
CA VAL A 135 17.56 9.59 -4.87
C VAL A 135 17.07 10.04 -3.50
N SER A 136 16.09 10.95 -3.47
CA SER A 136 15.52 11.41 -2.20
C SER A 136 14.74 10.29 -1.49
N ASP A 137 14.74 10.30 -0.15
CA ASP A 137 14.03 9.31 0.66
C ASP A 137 12.52 9.32 0.43
N ASP A 138 11.93 10.50 0.20
CA ASP A 138 10.49 10.62 -0.10
C ASP A 138 10.14 9.99 -1.44
N LEU A 139 10.96 10.22 -2.47
CA LEU A 139 10.76 9.59 -3.78
C LEU A 139 10.88 8.08 -3.67
N LEU A 140 11.93 7.59 -3.00
CA LEU A 140 12.14 6.17 -2.79
C LEU A 140 10.99 5.54 -2.00
N ARG A 141 10.54 6.18 -0.91
CA ARG A 141 9.40 5.72 -0.13
C ARG A 141 8.15 5.56 -0.98
N LYS A 142 7.85 6.58 -1.79
CA LYS A 142 6.70 6.57 -2.71
C LYS A 142 6.80 5.46 -3.77
N LYS A 143 7.99 5.28 -4.37
CA LYS A 143 8.21 4.20 -5.34
C LYS A 143 8.04 2.81 -4.72
N LYS A 144 8.55 2.58 -3.52
CA LYS A 144 8.37 1.31 -2.79
C LYS A 144 6.90 1.04 -2.47
N GLU A 145 6.16 2.05 -1.99
CA GLU A 145 4.73 1.93 -1.70
C GLU A 145 3.94 1.52 -2.95
N TRP A 146 4.20 2.16 -4.09
CA TRP A 146 3.56 1.82 -5.35
C TRP A 146 3.94 0.41 -5.83
N ALA A 147 5.22 0.05 -5.71
CA ALA A 147 5.72 -1.26 -6.11
C ALA A 147 5.06 -2.39 -5.31
N LEU A 148 5.00 -2.27 -3.98
CA LEU A 148 4.33 -3.25 -3.13
C LEU A 148 2.84 -3.38 -3.50
N LYS A 149 2.14 -2.27 -3.66
CA LYS A 149 0.72 -2.29 -4.03
C LYS A 149 0.46 -2.94 -5.39
N ILE A 150 1.33 -2.71 -6.37
CA ILE A 150 1.25 -3.35 -7.68
C ILE A 150 1.59 -4.84 -7.57
N TYR A 151 2.60 -5.19 -6.80
CA TYR A 151 2.96 -6.58 -6.55
C TYR A 151 1.82 -7.33 -5.85
N ASP A 152 1.26 -6.80 -4.78
CA ASP A 152 0.14 -7.41 -4.06
C ASP A 152 -1.04 -7.70 -5.00
N LEU A 153 -1.43 -6.70 -5.81
CA LEU A 153 -2.52 -6.87 -6.76
C LEU A 153 -2.23 -7.98 -7.79
N PHE A 154 -1.09 -7.90 -8.48
CA PHE A 154 -0.81 -8.83 -9.60
C PHE A 154 -0.27 -10.19 -9.15
N SER A 155 0.20 -10.35 -7.91
CA SER A 155 0.49 -11.66 -7.33
C SER A 155 -0.80 -12.47 -7.12
N GLU A 156 -1.89 -11.82 -6.74
CA GLU A 156 -3.19 -12.44 -6.48
C GLU A 156 -3.97 -12.76 -7.77
N ILE A 157 -4.01 -11.82 -8.73
CA ILE A 157 -4.77 -12.03 -9.97
C ILE A 157 -3.95 -12.71 -11.09
N GLY A 158 -2.65 -12.82 -10.88
CA GLY A 158 -1.68 -13.39 -11.82
C GLY A 158 -0.89 -12.32 -12.59
N GLU A 159 0.43 -12.49 -12.60
CA GLU A 159 1.39 -11.59 -13.29
C GLU A 159 1.05 -11.40 -14.77
N HIS A 160 0.54 -12.46 -15.44
CA HIS A 160 0.17 -12.42 -16.85
C HIS A 160 -0.94 -11.39 -17.15
N MET A 161 -1.72 -10.97 -16.14
CA MET A 161 -2.75 -9.95 -16.30
C MET A 161 -2.17 -8.56 -16.60
N ILE A 162 -0.89 -8.32 -16.29
CA ILE A 162 -0.18 -7.08 -16.68
C ILE A 162 -0.18 -6.91 -18.20
N GLN A 163 -0.09 -8.01 -18.95
CA GLN A 163 -0.09 -7.98 -20.43
C GLN A 163 -1.40 -7.47 -21.02
N ARG A 164 -2.50 -7.52 -20.27
CA ARG A 164 -3.81 -7.02 -20.71
C ARG A 164 -3.96 -5.52 -20.58
N ILE A 165 -3.07 -4.85 -19.82
CA ILE A 165 -3.14 -3.42 -19.60
C ILE A 165 -2.61 -2.68 -20.84
N LYS A 166 -3.43 -1.79 -21.41
CA LYS A 166 -3.09 -0.98 -22.59
C LYS A 166 -2.83 0.48 -22.25
N PHE A 167 -3.69 1.07 -21.42
CA PHE A 167 -3.72 2.51 -21.17
C PHE A 167 -3.60 2.92 -19.70
N PHE A 168 -3.53 1.94 -18.79
CA PHE A 168 -3.54 2.21 -17.37
C PHE A 168 -2.14 2.57 -16.86
N LEU A 169 -2.05 3.61 -16.04
CA LEU A 169 -0.80 4.10 -15.48
C LEU A 169 -0.56 3.54 -14.07
N VAL A 170 0.70 3.37 -13.71
CA VAL A 170 1.12 3.05 -12.33
C VAL A 170 0.47 3.97 -11.31
N THR A 171 0.45 5.29 -11.60
CA THR A 171 -0.16 6.30 -10.72
C THR A 171 -1.66 6.09 -10.53
N SER A 172 -2.35 5.53 -11.51
CA SER A 172 -3.78 5.21 -11.40
C SER A 172 -4.01 3.97 -10.55
N ILE A 173 -3.18 2.93 -10.71
CA ILE A 173 -3.24 1.72 -9.88
C ILE A 173 -2.88 2.06 -8.42
N SER A 174 -1.85 2.88 -8.20
CA SER A 174 -1.43 3.26 -6.86
C SER A 174 -2.49 4.06 -6.09
N LYS A 175 -3.43 4.72 -6.78
CA LYS A 175 -4.54 5.48 -6.22
C LYS A 175 -5.80 4.66 -5.96
N LEU A 176 -5.85 3.40 -6.39
CA LEU A 176 -6.99 2.53 -6.07
C LEU A 176 -7.15 2.42 -4.56
N SER A 177 -8.38 2.49 -4.09
CA SER A 177 -8.69 2.22 -2.69
C SER A 177 -8.62 0.71 -2.41
N GLN A 178 -8.52 0.30 -1.15
CA GLN A 178 -8.58 -1.11 -0.79
C GLN A 178 -9.88 -1.75 -1.29
N ASN A 179 -10.99 -1.05 -1.21
CA ASN A 179 -12.26 -1.52 -1.71
C ASN A 179 -12.30 -1.74 -3.25
N ASP A 180 -11.55 -0.91 -4.01
CA ASP A 180 -11.40 -1.12 -5.46
C ASP A 180 -10.54 -2.37 -5.73
N ILE A 181 -9.46 -2.57 -4.97
CA ILE A 181 -8.62 -3.77 -5.06
C ILE A 181 -9.44 -5.02 -4.75
N ASP A 182 -10.21 -5.03 -3.66
CA ASP A 182 -11.07 -6.16 -3.28
C ASP A 182 -12.05 -6.51 -4.40
N HIS A 183 -12.62 -5.52 -5.09
CA HIS A 183 -13.48 -5.75 -6.26
C HIS A 183 -12.75 -6.40 -7.43
N ILE A 184 -11.50 -6.03 -7.67
CA ILE A 184 -10.67 -6.65 -8.70
C ILE A 184 -10.37 -8.10 -8.32
N LEU A 185 -9.97 -8.34 -7.07
CA LEU A 185 -9.64 -9.67 -6.57
C LEU A 185 -10.84 -10.62 -6.69
N VAL A 186 -12.02 -10.20 -6.25
CA VAL A 186 -13.26 -11.01 -6.38
C VAL A 186 -13.55 -11.42 -7.83
N ARG A 187 -13.15 -10.59 -8.79
CA ARG A 187 -13.42 -10.85 -10.22
C ARG A 187 -12.35 -11.69 -10.90
N PHE A 188 -11.09 -11.55 -10.52
CA PHE A 188 -9.96 -12.10 -11.26
C PHE A 188 -9.06 -13.03 -10.43
N ALA A 189 -9.12 -13.03 -9.10
CA ALA A 189 -8.39 -13.99 -8.30
C ALA A 189 -8.89 -15.42 -8.60
N LYS A 190 -7.94 -16.34 -8.70
CA LYS A 190 -8.18 -17.74 -9.02
C LYS A 190 -8.53 -18.53 -7.75
#